data_a79502d41fd460153d649c88f63011e9
#
_entry.id   a79502d41fd460153d649c88f63011e9
#
_cell.length_a   1.000
_cell.length_b   1.000
_cell.length_c   1.000
_cell.angle_alpha   90.00
_cell.angle_beta   90.00
_cell.angle_gamma   90.00
#
_symmetry.space_group_name_H-M   'P 1'
#
loop_
_entity.id
_entity.type
_entity.pdbx_description
1 polymer ?
#
loop_
_entity_poly.entity_id
_entity_poly.type
_entity_poly.pdbx_seq_one_letter_code
_entity_poly.pdbx_strand_id
1 'polypeptide(L)'
;MSVEISPKLIAPYLAVYLFVIGITFYLTMNYWPQTNIGSMKKVRIDHGTTLSTISDKLNKRGLVSNKWVFEFLTKIKGLEKSMQAGTFRLFNVHTNNEVVNNIVFGSPDRKKITFLEGWNMNQVARHLSEELNFNYPEVLKLLSDEALIQELQVNSNTLEGYLFPETYYFFEGVDVISVIKRLVKEHRKFWNDVNLSKADSLGFTPYEIITLASIIEGEAIYDSERSVISAVYHNRLKIGMKLQADPTVQYIIDDGPRRLLNKDLRIKSPYNTYMYQGLPPGPINSPGEQSLTA
;
A
#
# COMPACT_ATOMS: atom_id res chain seq x y z
N MET A 1 -67.67 -40.86 13.47
CA MET A 1 -66.41 -41.49 13.90
C MET A 1 -65.28 -40.51 13.58
N SER A 2 -64.92 -39.64 14.52
CA SER A 2 -63.81 -38.68 14.34
C SER A 2 -62.51 -39.42 14.63
N VAL A 3 -61.65 -39.58 13.64
CA VAL A 3 -60.32 -40.17 13.82
C VAL A 3 -59.43 -39.09 14.48
N GLU A 4 -59.22 -39.20 15.79
CA GLU A 4 -58.25 -38.39 16.50
C GLU A 4 -56.85 -38.93 16.15
N ILE A 5 -56.16 -38.22 15.25
CA ILE A 5 -54.74 -38.53 14.91
C ILE A 5 -53.89 -38.05 16.06
N SER A 6 -53.17 -38.96 16.73
CA SER A 6 -52.30 -38.64 17.82
C SER A 6 -51.21 -37.65 17.40
N PRO A 7 -50.96 -36.53 18.14
CA PRO A 7 -49.92 -35.53 17.88
C PRO A 7 -48.51 -36.15 17.70
N LYS A 8 -48.25 -37.28 18.37
CA LYS A 8 -46.99 -38.03 18.28
C LYS A 8 -46.70 -38.65 16.89
N LEU A 9 -47.76 -38.91 16.13
CA LEU A 9 -47.65 -39.42 14.79
C LEU A 9 -47.42 -38.30 13.75
N ILE A 10 -47.89 -37.09 14.00
CA ILE A 10 -47.79 -35.94 13.09
C ILE A 10 -46.40 -35.26 13.24
N ALA A 11 -45.83 -35.24 14.43
CA ALA A 11 -44.59 -34.52 14.73
C ALA A 11 -43.41 -34.86 13.78
N PRO A 12 -43.09 -36.14 13.47
CA PRO A 12 -41.98 -36.47 12.58
C PRO A 12 -42.24 -36.00 11.11
N TYR A 13 -43.48 -36.09 10.64
CA TYR A 13 -43.81 -35.62 9.30
C TYR A 13 -43.76 -34.08 9.20
N LEU A 14 -44.14 -33.38 10.22
CA LEU A 14 -44.05 -31.94 10.28
C LEU A 14 -42.56 -31.49 10.30
N ALA A 15 -41.72 -32.21 11.05
CA ALA A 15 -40.29 -31.93 11.09
C ALA A 15 -39.63 -32.14 9.73
N VAL A 16 -39.93 -33.24 9.04
CA VAL A 16 -39.43 -33.49 7.66
C VAL A 16 -39.94 -32.41 6.68
N TYR A 17 -41.23 -32.04 6.78
CA TYR A 17 -41.79 -30.99 5.96
C TYR A 17 -41.10 -29.64 6.13
N LEU A 18 -40.92 -29.23 7.37
CA LEU A 18 -40.21 -27.98 7.69
C LEU A 18 -38.75 -28.03 7.23
N PHE A 19 -38.07 -29.18 7.35
CA PHE A 19 -36.72 -29.39 6.87
C PHE A 19 -36.62 -29.27 5.35
N VAL A 20 -37.57 -29.89 4.61
CA VAL A 20 -37.63 -29.79 3.14
C VAL A 20 -37.88 -28.35 2.71
N ILE A 21 -38.80 -27.65 3.39
CA ILE A 21 -39.07 -26.23 3.11
C ILE A 21 -37.79 -25.41 3.36
N GLY A 22 -37.10 -25.62 4.49
CA GLY A 22 -35.86 -24.95 4.82
C GLY A 22 -34.76 -25.16 3.79
N ILE A 23 -34.57 -26.40 3.35
CA ILE A 23 -33.61 -26.73 2.29
C ILE A 23 -34.00 -26.09 0.96
N THR A 24 -35.25 -26.19 0.55
CA THR A 24 -35.73 -25.60 -0.70
C THR A 24 -35.56 -24.07 -0.68
N PHE A 25 -35.92 -23.44 0.44
CA PHE A 25 -35.71 -22.01 0.64
C PHE A 25 -34.23 -21.63 0.56
N TYR A 26 -33.35 -22.37 1.24
CA TYR A 26 -31.91 -22.14 1.20
C TYR A 26 -31.32 -22.29 -0.22
N LEU A 27 -31.70 -23.36 -0.94
CA LEU A 27 -31.28 -23.59 -2.32
C LEU A 27 -31.76 -22.47 -3.25
N THR A 28 -33.04 -22.09 -3.12
CA THR A 28 -33.62 -21.00 -3.92
C THR A 28 -32.86 -19.70 -3.69
N MET A 29 -32.57 -19.35 -2.43
CA MET A 29 -31.83 -18.14 -2.07
C MET A 29 -30.40 -18.13 -2.64
N ASN A 30 -29.69 -19.28 -2.59
CA ASN A 30 -28.34 -19.39 -3.11
C ASN A 30 -28.27 -19.27 -4.63
N TYR A 31 -29.19 -19.94 -5.32
CA TYR A 31 -29.17 -20.10 -6.77
C TYR A 31 -30.24 -19.25 -7.48
N TRP A 32 -30.86 -18.30 -6.77
CA TRP A 32 -31.80 -17.39 -7.39
C TRP A 32 -31.14 -16.66 -8.57
N PRO A 33 -31.67 -16.81 -9.78
CA PRO A 33 -31.04 -16.25 -10.96
C PRO A 33 -31.03 -14.71 -10.89
N GLN A 34 -29.88 -14.16 -11.13
CA GLN A 34 -29.71 -12.71 -11.32
C GLN A 34 -30.07 -12.34 -12.76
N THR A 35 -30.46 -11.11 -12.96
CA THR A 35 -30.62 -10.59 -14.32
C THR A 35 -29.28 -10.70 -15.06
N ASN A 36 -29.32 -11.30 -16.25
CA ASN A 36 -28.16 -11.66 -17.07
C ASN A 36 -27.11 -10.55 -17.14
N ILE A 37 -25.94 -10.76 -16.55
CA ILE A 37 -24.83 -9.82 -16.57
C ILE A 37 -23.89 -10.27 -17.68
N GLY A 38 -24.32 -10.10 -18.93
CA GLY A 38 -23.47 -10.33 -20.10
C GLY A 38 -22.38 -9.25 -20.28
N SER A 39 -22.41 -8.18 -19.48
CA SER A 39 -21.42 -7.11 -19.51
C SER A 39 -20.62 -7.07 -18.20
N MET A 40 -19.33 -6.80 -18.32
CA MET A 40 -18.47 -6.56 -17.14
C MET A 40 -18.97 -5.34 -16.38
N LYS A 41 -19.30 -5.51 -15.12
CA LYS A 41 -19.68 -4.40 -14.23
C LYS A 41 -18.66 -4.22 -13.12
N LYS A 42 -18.23 -2.96 -12.94
CA LYS A 42 -17.37 -2.59 -11.82
C LYS A 42 -18.20 -2.14 -10.63
N VAL A 43 -17.86 -2.63 -9.44
CA VAL A 43 -18.42 -2.13 -8.18
C VAL A 43 -17.28 -1.79 -7.24
N ARG A 44 -17.31 -0.58 -6.68
CA ARG A 44 -16.38 -0.12 -5.66
C ARG A 44 -17.02 -0.24 -4.29
N ILE A 45 -16.31 -0.93 -3.39
CA ILE A 45 -16.65 -1.09 -1.98
C ILE A 45 -15.56 -0.36 -1.17
N ASP A 46 -15.95 0.70 -0.48
CA ASP A 46 -15.03 1.51 0.30
C ASP A 46 -14.77 0.85 1.66
N HIS A 47 -13.64 1.14 2.29
CA HIS A 47 -13.29 0.58 3.60
C HIS A 47 -14.34 0.96 4.65
N GLY A 48 -14.70 0.03 5.53
CA GLY A 48 -15.71 0.28 6.58
C GLY A 48 -17.17 0.33 6.11
N THR A 49 -17.44 0.02 4.82
CA THR A 49 -18.81 0.01 4.28
C THR A 49 -19.61 -1.15 4.90
N THR A 50 -20.82 -0.85 5.39
CA THR A 50 -21.73 -1.88 5.96
C THR A 50 -22.30 -2.80 4.90
N LEU A 51 -22.69 -4.03 5.28
CA LEU A 51 -23.36 -4.99 4.38
C LEU A 51 -24.58 -4.39 3.68
N SER A 52 -25.40 -3.60 4.39
CA SER A 52 -26.57 -2.94 3.83
C SER A 52 -26.21 -1.92 2.74
N THR A 53 -25.15 -1.13 2.96
CA THR A 53 -24.66 -0.18 1.94
C THR A 53 -24.05 -0.90 0.74
N ILE A 54 -23.38 -2.04 0.96
CA ILE A 54 -22.85 -2.88 -0.12
C ILE A 54 -24.01 -3.44 -0.96
N SER A 55 -25.04 -3.99 -0.31
CA SER A 55 -26.22 -4.56 -0.99
C SER A 55 -26.97 -3.50 -1.80
N ASP A 56 -27.12 -2.28 -1.28
CA ASP A 56 -27.72 -1.16 -2.03
C ASP A 56 -26.87 -0.77 -3.25
N LYS A 57 -25.54 -0.70 -3.14
CA LYS A 57 -24.63 -0.42 -4.27
C LYS A 57 -24.73 -1.51 -5.35
N LEU A 58 -24.79 -2.77 -4.94
CA LEU A 58 -24.91 -3.91 -5.85
C LEU A 58 -26.28 -3.93 -6.56
N ASN A 59 -27.35 -3.68 -5.83
CA ASN A 59 -28.71 -3.63 -6.38
C ASN A 59 -28.87 -2.47 -7.38
N LYS A 60 -28.43 -1.24 -7.04
CA LYS A 60 -28.47 -0.08 -7.95
C LYS A 60 -27.71 -0.31 -9.26
N ARG A 61 -26.68 -1.16 -9.24
CA ARG A 61 -25.90 -1.53 -10.43
C ARG A 61 -26.46 -2.76 -11.17
N GLY A 62 -27.57 -3.33 -10.68
CA GLY A 62 -28.17 -4.54 -11.23
C GLY A 62 -27.26 -5.76 -11.15
N LEU A 63 -26.40 -5.83 -10.12
CA LEU A 63 -25.55 -6.96 -9.80
C LEU A 63 -26.24 -7.94 -8.86
N VAL A 64 -27.24 -7.47 -8.14
CA VAL A 64 -28.11 -8.23 -7.24
C VAL A 64 -29.54 -7.80 -7.52
N SER A 65 -30.42 -8.74 -7.81
CA SER A 65 -31.85 -8.46 -8.12
C SER A 65 -32.62 -8.10 -6.86
N ASN A 66 -32.29 -8.68 -5.73
CA ASN A 66 -32.95 -8.43 -4.46
C ASN A 66 -31.93 -8.32 -3.32
N LYS A 67 -31.82 -7.11 -2.75
CA LYS A 67 -30.87 -6.81 -1.68
C LYS A 67 -31.10 -7.63 -0.39
N TRP A 68 -32.38 -7.88 -0.04
CA TRP A 68 -32.74 -8.65 1.15
C TRP A 68 -32.24 -10.10 1.07
N VAL A 69 -32.39 -10.71 -0.11
CA VAL A 69 -31.90 -12.07 -0.38
C VAL A 69 -30.38 -12.13 -0.26
N PHE A 70 -29.70 -11.15 -0.81
CA PHE A 70 -28.24 -11.04 -0.74
C PHE A 70 -27.74 -10.87 0.70
N GLU A 71 -28.35 -9.95 1.46
CA GLU A 71 -27.99 -9.71 2.87
C GLU A 71 -28.25 -10.94 3.73
N PHE A 72 -29.40 -11.55 3.57
CA PHE A 72 -29.81 -12.75 4.34
C PHE A 72 -28.87 -13.93 4.06
N LEU A 73 -28.55 -14.17 2.78
CA LEU A 73 -27.60 -15.21 2.38
C LEU A 73 -26.22 -14.98 2.98
N THR A 74 -25.73 -13.74 2.92
CA THR A 74 -24.43 -13.35 3.46
C THR A 74 -24.36 -13.58 4.97
N LYS A 75 -25.43 -13.23 5.70
CA LYS A 75 -25.55 -13.43 7.16
C LYS A 75 -25.61 -14.91 7.54
N ILE A 76 -26.44 -15.71 6.84
CA ILE A 76 -26.52 -17.17 7.10
C ILE A 76 -25.16 -17.84 6.91
N LYS A 77 -24.37 -17.38 5.93
CA LYS A 77 -23.03 -17.89 5.70
C LYS A 77 -21.98 -17.37 6.69
N GLY A 78 -22.32 -16.44 7.56
CA GLY A 78 -21.38 -15.80 8.49
C GLY A 78 -20.32 -14.92 7.80
N LEU A 79 -20.57 -14.49 6.55
CA LEU A 79 -19.60 -13.77 5.70
C LEU A 79 -19.76 -12.24 5.74
N GLU A 80 -20.63 -11.71 6.59
CA GLU A 80 -20.93 -10.28 6.65
C GLU A 80 -19.69 -9.41 6.99
N LYS A 81 -18.80 -9.93 7.83
CA LYS A 81 -17.55 -9.26 8.24
C LYS A 81 -16.36 -9.56 7.32
N SER A 82 -16.53 -10.46 6.37
CA SER A 82 -15.48 -10.90 5.43
C SER A 82 -15.55 -10.20 4.08
N MET A 83 -16.49 -9.26 3.92
CA MET A 83 -16.59 -8.46 2.69
C MET A 83 -15.34 -7.58 2.53
N GLN A 84 -14.63 -7.76 1.40
CA GLN A 84 -13.42 -7.02 1.13
C GLN A 84 -13.74 -5.64 0.55
N ALA A 85 -12.97 -4.63 0.96
CA ALA A 85 -12.95 -3.33 0.30
C ALA A 85 -12.13 -3.40 -0.99
N GLY A 86 -12.49 -2.58 -1.98
CA GLY A 86 -11.81 -2.51 -3.26
C GLY A 86 -12.78 -2.41 -4.43
N THR A 87 -12.24 -2.34 -5.64
CA THR A 87 -13.02 -2.36 -6.87
C THR A 87 -13.03 -3.77 -7.44
N PHE A 88 -14.23 -4.34 -7.57
CA PHE A 88 -14.44 -5.67 -8.12
C PHE A 88 -14.98 -5.56 -9.55
N ARG A 89 -14.44 -6.39 -10.46
CA ARG A 89 -14.99 -6.61 -11.79
C ARG A 89 -15.82 -7.90 -11.76
N LEU A 90 -17.13 -7.75 -11.81
CA LEU A 90 -18.05 -8.87 -11.83
C LEU A 90 -18.45 -9.13 -13.28
N PHE A 91 -18.10 -10.32 -13.76
CA PHE A 91 -18.39 -10.77 -15.12
C PHE A 91 -19.04 -12.16 -15.06
N ASN A 92 -20.10 -12.38 -15.85
CA ASN A 92 -20.85 -13.65 -15.89
C ASN A 92 -21.30 -14.16 -14.50
N VAL A 93 -21.76 -13.25 -13.66
CA VAL A 93 -22.30 -13.61 -12.34
C VAL A 93 -23.79 -13.84 -12.46
N HIS A 94 -24.24 -15.06 -12.17
CA HIS A 94 -25.62 -15.51 -12.36
C HIS A 94 -26.41 -15.69 -11.07
N THR A 95 -25.73 -15.77 -9.93
CA THR A 95 -26.36 -16.04 -8.63
C THR A 95 -25.88 -15.12 -7.53
N ASN A 96 -26.68 -14.92 -6.47
CA ASN A 96 -26.26 -14.20 -5.26
C ASN A 96 -25.02 -14.83 -4.63
N ASN A 97 -24.92 -16.15 -4.66
CA ASN A 97 -23.79 -16.88 -4.12
C ASN A 97 -22.48 -16.53 -4.84
N GLU A 98 -22.51 -16.43 -6.15
CA GLU A 98 -21.36 -16.01 -6.94
C GLU A 98 -20.95 -14.56 -6.63
N VAL A 99 -21.92 -13.63 -6.44
CA VAL A 99 -21.64 -12.27 -6.03
C VAL A 99 -20.94 -12.24 -4.66
N VAL A 100 -21.48 -12.97 -3.66
CA VAL A 100 -20.89 -13.08 -2.34
C VAL A 100 -19.46 -13.62 -2.43
N ASN A 101 -19.29 -14.73 -3.16
CA ASN A 101 -17.97 -15.39 -3.28
C ASN A 101 -16.95 -14.48 -3.98
N ASN A 102 -17.35 -13.74 -5.03
CA ASN A 102 -16.47 -12.81 -5.72
C ASN A 102 -16.04 -11.65 -4.81
N ILE A 103 -16.91 -11.15 -3.93
CA ILE A 103 -16.56 -10.05 -3.03
C ILE A 103 -15.76 -10.53 -1.81
N VAL A 104 -16.03 -11.74 -1.32
CA VAL A 104 -15.38 -12.28 -0.12
C VAL A 104 -14.05 -12.96 -0.45
N PHE A 105 -14.01 -13.77 -1.49
CA PHE A 105 -12.86 -14.60 -1.85
C PHE A 105 -12.16 -14.17 -3.15
N GLY A 106 -12.79 -13.28 -3.92
CA GLY A 106 -12.22 -12.75 -5.15
C GLY A 106 -11.09 -11.76 -4.87
N SER A 107 -10.33 -11.45 -5.91
CA SER A 107 -9.30 -10.41 -5.85
C SER A 107 -9.84 -9.12 -6.43
N PRO A 108 -9.95 -8.04 -5.64
CA PRO A 108 -10.28 -6.73 -6.18
C PRO A 108 -9.23 -6.26 -7.18
N ASP A 109 -9.62 -5.38 -8.08
CA ASP A 109 -8.70 -4.75 -9.03
C ASP A 109 -7.55 -4.09 -8.30
N ARG A 110 -6.34 -4.34 -8.78
CA ARG A 110 -5.13 -3.72 -8.27
C ARG A 110 -4.47 -2.87 -9.34
N LYS A 111 -4.09 -1.67 -8.97
CA LYS A 111 -3.26 -0.81 -9.79
C LYS A 111 -1.80 -1.09 -9.48
N LYS A 112 -1.00 -1.36 -10.51
CA LYS A 112 0.45 -1.50 -10.41
C LYS A 112 1.06 -0.10 -10.40
N ILE A 113 1.85 0.22 -9.38
CA ILE A 113 2.54 1.50 -9.23
C ILE A 113 4.01 1.21 -8.91
N THR A 114 4.92 1.80 -9.68
CA THR A 114 6.36 1.64 -9.49
C THR A 114 6.95 2.95 -8.98
N PHE A 115 7.65 2.88 -7.85
CA PHE A 115 8.45 3.97 -7.31
C PHE A 115 9.91 3.72 -7.71
N LEU A 116 10.53 4.71 -8.32
CA LEU A 116 11.90 4.56 -8.81
C LEU A 116 12.91 4.87 -7.71
N GLU A 117 14.05 4.19 -7.78
CA GLU A 117 15.22 4.49 -6.96
C GLU A 117 15.67 5.93 -7.18
N GLY A 118 16.21 6.56 -6.16
CA GLY A 118 16.67 7.94 -6.21
C GLY A 118 15.57 9.01 -6.20
N TRP A 119 14.28 8.63 -6.11
CA TRP A 119 13.22 9.61 -5.95
C TRP A 119 13.22 10.20 -4.54
N ASN A 120 13.14 11.52 -4.47
CA ASN A 120 12.91 12.22 -3.22
C ASN A 120 11.41 12.24 -2.85
N MET A 121 11.13 12.67 -1.65
CA MET A 121 9.79 12.75 -1.07
C MET A 121 8.80 13.56 -1.94
N ASN A 122 9.26 14.65 -2.59
CA ASN A 122 8.43 15.45 -3.49
C ASN A 122 8.02 14.67 -4.74
N GLN A 123 8.95 13.91 -5.33
CA GLN A 123 8.70 13.08 -6.51
C GLN A 123 7.74 11.94 -6.17
N VAL A 124 7.94 11.27 -5.02
CA VAL A 124 7.04 10.23 -4.53
C VAL A 124 5.62 10.80 -4.29
N ALA A 125 5.51 11.96 -3.64
CA ALA A 125 4.21 12.59 -3.39
C ALA A 125 3.50 12.97 -4.70
N ARG A 126 4.22 13.49 -5.68
CA ARG A 126 3.68 13.83 -7.00
C ARG A 126 3.17 12.59 -7.72
N HIS A 127 3.98 11.54 -7.75
CA HIS A 127 3.61 10.27 -8.39
C HIS A 127 2.38 9.62 -7.73
N LEU A 128 2.29 9.64 -6.40
CA LEU A 128 1.11 9.19 -5.67
C LEU A 128 -0.14 10.01 -6.04
N SER A 129 0.02 11.33 -6.19
CA SER A 129 -1.08 12.21 -6.57
C SER A 129 -1.57 11.92 -7.99
N GLU A 130 -0.67 11.71 -8.93
CA GLU A 130 -1.00 11.40 -10.33
C GLU A 130 -1.61 10.00 -10.48
N GLU A 131 -1.04 9.00 -9.82
CA GLU A 131 -1.45 7.61 -9.98
C GLU A 131 -2.71 7.24 -9.18
N LEU A 132 -2.92 7.81 -8.01
CA LEU A 132 -4.01 7.46 -7.08
C LEU A 132 -5.01 8.59 -6.85
N ASN A 133 -4.86 9.74 -7.56
CA ASN A 133 -5.70 10.94 -7.43
C ASN A 133 -5.71 11.50 -5.99
N PHE A 134 -4.59 11.45 -5.29
CA PHE A 134 -4.44 12.11 -4.00
C PHE A 134 -4.12 13.61 -4.17
N ASN A 135 -4.43 14.40 -3.16
CA ASN A 135 -4.05 15.81 -3.14
C ASN A 135 -2.55 15.93 -2.81
N TYR A 136 -1.74 16.49 -3.73
CA TYR A 136 -0.29 16.58 -3.57
C TYR A 136 0.16 17.30 -2.28
N PRO A 137 -0.36 18.50 -1.92
CA PRO A 137 -0.01 19.15 -0.67
C PRO A 137 -0.34 18.33 0.58
N GLU A 138 -1.43 17.57 0.53
CA GLU A 138 -1.86 16.70 1.63
C GLU A 138 -0.93 15.50 1.81
N VAL A 139 -0.54 14.86 0.70
CA VAL A 139 0.47 13.78 0.72
C VAL A 139 1.77 14.31 1.30
N LEU A 140 2.25 15.45 0.81
CA LEU A 140 3.52 16.03 1.26
C LEU A 140 3.51 16.37 2.76
N LYS A 141 2.39 16.89 3.26
CA LYS A 141 2.19 17.14 4.68
C LYS A 141 2.26 15.86 5.50
N LEU A 142 1.63 14.78 5.04
CA LEU A 142 1.66 13.48 5.72
C LEU A 142 3.06 12.88 5.79
N LEU A 143 3.90 13.09 4.76
CA LEU A 143 5.29 12.61 4.74
C LEU A 143 6.20 13.34 5.74
N SER A 144 5.73 14.44 6.34
CA SER A 144 6.40 15.20 7.39
C SER A 144 5.54 15.30 8.66
N ASP A 145 4.49 14.49 8.78
CA ASP A 145 3.59 14.50 9.93
C ASP A 145 4.22 13.75 11.11
N GLU A 146 4.45 14.47 12.20
CA GLU A 146 5.12 13.93 13.38
C GLU A 146 4.37 12.74 13.99
N ALA A 147 3.03 12.78 14.04
CA ALA A 147 2.22 11.70 14.60
C ALA A 147 2.33 10.43 13.76
N LEU A 148 2.30 10.55 12.44
CA LEU A 148 2.49 9.42 11.52
C LEU A 148 3.90 8.86 11.60
N ILE A 149 4.94 9.72 11.68
CA ILE A 149 6.34 9.32 11.81
C ILE A 149 6.56 8.54 13.11
N GLN A 150 5.97 9.00 14.22
CA GLN A 150 6.01 8.30 15.52
C GLN A 150 5.26 6.96 15.45
N GLU A 151 4.06 6.92 14.86
CA GLU A 151 3.33 5.66 14.64
C GLU A 151 4.15 4.65 13.83
N LEU A 152 4.84 5.17 12.80
CA LEU A 152 5.75 4.38 11.97
C LEU A 152 7.09 4.09 12.65
N GLN A 153 7.33 4.55 13.86
CA GLN A 153 8.60 4.34 14.59
C GLN A 153 9.84 4.66 13.73
N VAL A 154 9.76 5.72 12.94
CA VAL A 154 10.88 6.21 12.13
C VAL A 154 11.66 7.24 12.94
N ASN A 155 12.96 7.06 13.04
CA ASN A 155 13.84 7.98 13.77
C ASN A 155 14.33 9.12 12.85
N SER A 156 13.39 9.95 12.41
CA SER A 156 13.65 11.11 11.54
C SER A 156 12.49 12.11 11.67
N ASN A 157 12.70 13.34 11.22
CA ASN A 157 11.66 14.38 11.17
C ASN A 157 10.80 14.30 9.89
N THR A 158 11.18 13.47 8.92
CA THR A 158 10.45 13.24 7.67
C THR A 158 10.60 11.80 7.24
N LEU A 159 9.78 11.38 6.27
CA LEU A 159 9.90 10.05 5.66
C LEU A 159 10.88 10.01 4.46
N GLU A 160 11.72 11.07 4.27
CA GLU A 160 12.77 11.03 3.24
C GLU A 160 13.71 9.85 3.49
N GLY A 161 13.98 9.08 2.43
CA GLY A 161 14.80 7.87 2.49
C GLY A 161 14.10 6.60 2.98
N TYR A 162 12.88 6.71 3.51
CA TYR A 162 12.12 5.57 4.05
C TYR A 162 11.03 5.05 3.12
N LEU A 163 10.76 5.74 2.01
CA LEU A 163 9.76 5.36 1.03
C LEU A 163 10.38 4.40 0.01
N PHE A 164 10.43 3.10 0.36
CA PHE A 164 11.21 2.10 -0.37
C PHE A 164 10.84 2.00 -1.85
N PRO A 165 11.79 2.16 -2.78
CA PRO A 165 11.55 2.07 -4.21
C PRO A 165 11.31 0.61 -4.61
N GLU A 166 10.14 0.33 -5.14
CA GLU A 166 9.73 -1.01 -5.57
C GLU A 166 8.44 -0.89 -6.41
N THR A 167 8.01 -1.98 -7.00
CA THR A 167 6.71 -2.09 -7.65
C THR A 167 5.66 -2.63 -6.69
N TYR A 168 4.63 -1.84 -6.47
CA TYR A 168 3.53 -2.16 -5.56
C TYR A 168 2.21 -2.37 -6.31
N TYR A 169 1.34 -3.15 -5.69
CA TYR A 169 -0.03 -3.37 -6.16
C TYR A 169 -1.00 -2.85 -5.11
N PHE A 170 -1.70 -1.76 -5.43
CA PHE A 170 -2.70 -1.14 -4.56
C PHE A 170 -4.10 -1.34 -5.10
N PHE A 171 -5.05 -1.53 -4.20
CA PHE A 171 -6.46 -1.54 -4.58
C PHE A 171 -6.90 -0.14 -5.00
N GLU A 172 -7.79 -0.06 -5.98
CA GLU A 172 -8.42 1.21 -6.36
C GLU A 172 -9.21 1.77 -5.17
N GLY A 173 -8.86 2.99 -4.73
CA GLY A 173 -9.46 3.63 -3.56
C GLY A 173 -8.80 3.32 -2.21
N VAL A 174 -7.57 2.79 -2.24
CA VAL A 174 -6.71 2.75 -1.04
C VAL A 174 -6.54 4.17 -0.48
N ASP A 175 -6.46 4.32 0.83
CA ASP A 175 -6.12 5.59 1.45
C ASP A 175 -4.61 5.86 1.43
N VAL A 176 -4.23 7.13 1.47
CA VAL A 176 -2.83 7.57 1.34
C VAL A 176 -1.96 7.07 2.49
N ILE A 177 -2.50 7.01 3.71
CA ILE A 177 -1.75 6.55 4.89
C ILE A 177 -1.40 5.06 4.74
N SER A 178 -2.34 4.23 4.26
CA SER A 178 -2.09 2.81 3.97
C SER A 178 -1.00 2.62 2.92
N VAL A 179 -0.94 3.49 1.91
CA VAL A 179 0.14 3.46 0.91
C VAL A 179 1.48 3.79 1.57
N ILE A 180 1.57 4.90 2.31
CA ILE A 180 2.79 5.31 3.01
C ILE A 180 3.27 4.20 3.96
N LYS A 181 2.36 3.64 4.78
CA LYS A 181 2.67 2.52 5.68
C LYS A 181 3.24 1.31 4.94
N ARG A 182 2.76 1.04 3.74
CA ARG A 182 3.26 -0.07 2.92
C ARG A 182 4.69 0.18 2.43
N LEU A 183 5.01 1.39 1.95
CA LEU A 183 6.36 1.73 1.50
C LEU A 183 7.38 1.64 2.66
N VAL A 184 7.04 2.22 3.81
CA VAL A 184 7.90 2.15 5.01
C VAL A 184 8.03 0.72 5.54
N LYS A 185 6.97 -0.08 5.47
CA LYS A 185 7.03 -1.51 5.85
C LYS A 185 8.00 -2.31 4.97
N GLU A 186 8.03 -2.04 3.65
CA GLU A 186 8.99 -2.70 2.75
C GLU A 186 10.42 -2.27 3.08
N HIS A 187 10.66 -0.98 3.33
CA HIS A 187 11.96 -0.48 3.78
C HIS A 187 12.46 -1.21 5.04
N ARG A 188 11.57 -1.48 6.02
CA ARG A 188 11.96 -2.22 7.23
C ARG A 188 12.43 -3.64 6.98
N LYS A 189 11.98 -4.29 5.92
CA LYS A 189 12.40 -5.66 5.62
C LYS A 189 13.89 -5.75 5.26
N PHE A 190 14.45 -4.67 4.75
CA PHE A 190 15.88 -4.58 4.50
C PHE A 190 16.68 -4.69 5.82
N TRP A 191 16.17 -4.10 6.90
CA TRP A 191 16.84 -4.05 8.21
C TRP A 191 16.60 -5.33 9.02
N ASN A 192 17.11 -6.46 8.51
CA ASN A 192 17.18 -7.72 9.23
C ASN A 192 18.44 -7.76 10.12
N ASP A 193 18.57 -8.79 10.97
CA ASP A 193 19.69 -8.93 11.90
C ASP A 193 21.06 -8.89 11.22
N VAL A 194 21.15 -9.42 9.98
CA VAL A 194 22.40 -9.41 9.21
C VAL A 194 22.79 -7.98 8.81
N ASN A 195 21.85 -7.23 8.25
CA ASN A 195 22.11 -5.86 7.79
C ASN A 195 22.34 -4.90 8.96
N LEU A 196 21.62 -5.09 10.08
CA LEU A 196 21.86 -4.35 11.31
C LEU A 196 23.27 -4.63 11.87
N SER A 197 23.70 -5.89 11.90
CA SER A 197 25.04 -6.29 12.35
C SER A 197 26.15 -5.74 11.44
N LYS A 198 25.92 -5.67 10.12
CA LYS A 198 26.86 -5.04 9.19
C LYS A 198 27.00 -3.54 9.45
N ALA A 199 25.88 -2.82 9.60
CA ALA A 199 25.90 -1.39 9.91
C ALA A 199 26.67 -1.11 11.19
N ASP A 200 26.41 -1.87 12.27
CA ASP A 200 27.11 -1.76 13.55
C ASP A 200 28.61 -2.03 13.40
N SER A 201 29.00 -3.06 12.63
CA SER A 201 30.42 -3.38 12.37
C SER A 201 31.17 -2.26 11.62
N LEU A 202 30.46 -1.45 10.86
CA LEU A 202 30.99 -0.26 10.18
C LEU A 202 31.00 0.98 11.08
N GLY A 203 30.37 0.90 12.27
CA GLY A 203 30.22 2.02 13.19
C GLY A 203 29.16 3.04 12.76
N PHE A 204 28.19 2.65 11.97
CA PHE A 204 27.09 3.50 11.51
C PHE A 204 25.73 3.02 12.04
N THR A 205 24.88 3.98 12.34
CA THR A 205 23.46 3.72 12.58
C THR A 205 22.74 3.42 11.27
N PRO A 206 21.59 2.73 11.29
CA PRO A 206 20.76 2.54 10.09
C PRO A 206 20.42 3.85 9.37
N TYR A 207 20.18 4.93 10.12
CA TYR A 207 19.90 6.26 9.56
C TYR A 207 21.09 6.85 8.79
N GLU A 208 22.30 6.69 9.31
CA GLU A 208 23.53 7.13 8.64
C GLU A 208 23.79 6.31 7.38
N ILE A 209 23.51 4.99 7.41
CA ILE A 209 23.60 4.14 6.21
C ILE A 209 22.60 4.59 5.15
N ILE A 210 21.32 4.84 5.51
CA ILE A 210 20.31 5.35 4.56
C ILE A 210 20.80 6.69 3.97
N THR A 211 21.32 7.57 4.81
CA THR A 211 21.83 8.87 4.39
C THR A 211 22.96 8.73 3.36
N LEU A 212 23.96 7.90 3.67
CA LEU A 212 25.07 7.65 2.75
C LEU A 212 24.60 6.95 1.46
N ALA A 213 23.76 5.95 1.58
CA ALA A 213 23.18 5.23 0.45
C ALA A 213 22.39 6.16 -0.50
N SER A 214 21.67 7.15 0.05
CA SER A 214 20.96 8.13 -0.77
C SER A 214 21.91 9.04 -1.58
N ILE A 215 23.11 9.29 -1.06
CA ILE A 215 24.15 10.03 -1.79
C ILE A 215 24.73 9.16 -2.88
N ILE A 216 25.06 7.89 -2.56
CA ILE A 216 25.55 6.91 -3.55
C ILE A 216 24.53 6.72 -4.68
N GLU A 217 23.24 6.60 -4.33
CA GLU A 217 22.14 6.48 -5.30
C GLU A 217 22.08 7.66 -6.27
N GLY A 218 22.24 8.86 -5.75
CA GLY A 218 22.23 10.08 -6.57
C GLY A 218 23.47 10.27 -7.45
N GLU A 219 24.60 9.64 -7.13
CA GLU A 219 25.87 9.75 -7.83
C GLU A 219 26.04 8.67 -8.89
N ALA A 220 25.64 7.42 -8.58
CA ALA A 220 25.87 6.28 -9.43
C ALA A 220 24.98 6.31 -10.68
N ILE A 221 25.59 6.15 -11.84
CA ILE A 221 24.87 5.94 -13.11
C ILE A 221 24.70 4.44 -13.39
N TYR A 222 25.72 3.64 -13.03
CA TYR A 222 25.73 2.20 -13.21
C TYR A 222 25.87 1.47 -11.88
N ASP A 223 25.23 0.32 -11.75
CA ASP A 223 25.27 -0.48 -10.51
C ASP A 223 26.70 -0.87 -10.12
N SER A 224 27.56 -1.12 -11.10
CA SER A 224 28.97 -1.48 -10.86
C SER A 224 29.80 -0.37 -10.21
N GLU A 225 29.35 0.88 -10.24
CA GLU A 225 30.04 2.03 -9.65
C GLU A 225 29.73 2.20 -8.18
N ARG A 226 28.59 1.72 -7.69
CA ARG A 226 28.09 1.94 -6.32
C ARG A 226 29.11 1.58 -5.25
N SER A 227 29.75 0.40 -5.36
CA SER A 227 30.77 -0.05 -4.40
C SER A 227 32.03 0.83 -4.41
N VAL A 228 32.42 1.33 -5.58
CA VAL A 228 33.59 2.23 -5.68
C VAL A 228 33.27 3.60 -5.09
N ILE A 229 32.10 4.15 -5.39
CA ILE A 229 31.61 5.41 -4.84
C ILE A 229 31.48 5.30 -3.32
N SER A 230 30.90 4.20 -2.83
CA SER A 230 30.80 3.89 -1.39
C SER A 230 32.19 3.90 -0.74
N ALA A 231 33.16 3.18 -1.31
CA ALA A 231 34.52 3.15 -0.77
C ALA A 231 35.16 4.54 -0.70
N VAL A 232 34.95 5.39 -1.72
CA VAL A 232 35.45 6.77 -1.72
C VAL A 232 34.82 7.58 -0.57
N TYR A 233 33.51 7.50 -0.38
CA TYR A 233 32.82 8.25 0.66
C TYR A 233 33.18 7.75 2.07
N HIS A 234 33.26 6.44 2.28
CA HIS A 234 33.73 5.89 3.56
C HIS A 234 35.15 6.35 3.89
N ASN A 235 36.06 6.36 2.91
CA ASN A 235 37.43 6.87 3.11
C ASN A 235 37.42 8.37 3.45
N ARG A 236 36.62 9.19 2.76
CA ARG A 236 36.50 10.63 3.06
C ARG A 236 35.98 10.86 4.48
N LEU A 237 34.94 10.13 4.89
CA LEU A 237 34.40 10.20 6.25
C LEU A 237 35.46 9.84 7.29
N LYS A 238 36.21 8.75 7.07
CA LYS A 238 37.24 8.25 7.99
C LYS A 238 38.36 9.26 8.20
N ILE A 239 38.77 10.03 7.20
CA ILE A 239 39.85 11.04 7.31
C ILE A 239 39.31 12.46 7.55
N GLY A 240 38.00 12.62 7.82
CA GLY A 240 37.37 13.93 8.04
C GLY A 240 37.35 14.83 6.81
N MET A 241 37.40 14.27 5.61
CA MET A 241 37.31 15.01 4.36
C MET A 241 35.84 15.27 4.00
N LYS A 242 35.56 16.43 3.37
CA LYS A 242 34.21 16.74 2.86
C LYS A 242 33.81 15.75 1.76
N LEU A 243 32.55 15.31 1.74
CA LEU A 243 32.06 14.36 0.73
C LEU A 243 32.06 14.98 -0.67
N GLN A 244 31.74 16.27 -0.81
CA GLN A 244 31.70 16.99 -2.08
C GLN A 244 30.85 16.25 -3.14
N ALA A 245 29.68 15.83 -2.73
CA ALA A 245 28.73 15.06 -3.52
C ALA A 245 27.73 15.99 -4.19
N ASP A 246 27.72 16.03 -5.50
CA ASP A 246 26.81 16.87 -6.29
C ASP A 246 25.33 16.62 -5.96
N PRO A 247 24.85 15.38 -5.72
CA PRO A 247 23.46 15.10 -5.38
C PRO A 247 22.98 15.86 -4.15
N THR A 248 23.86 16.10 -3.17
CA THR A 248 23.48 16.86 -1.95
C THR A 248 23.19 18.33 -2.23
N VAL A 249 23.84 18.90 -3.24
CA VAL A 249 23.56 20.26 -3.71
C VAL A 249 22.32 20.27 -4.59
N GLN A 250 22.13 19.26 -5.45
CA GLN A 250 20.90 19.09 -6.25
C GLN A 250 19.64 19.02 -5.39
N TYR A 251 19.75 18.44 -4.21
CA TYR A 251 18.62 18.30 -3.27
C TYR A 251 18.15 19.65 -2.70
N ILE A 252 19.04 20.62 -2.57
CA ILE A 252 18.76 21.92 -1.92
C ILE A 252 18.51 23.07 -2.89
N ILE A 253 18.59 22.85 -4.19
CA ILE A 253 18.27 23.86 -5.20
C ILE A 253 16.84 23.71 -5.68
N ASP A 254 16.10 24.83 -5.75
CA ASP A 254 14.67 24.82 -6.09
C ASP A 254 14.39 24.44 -7.55
N ASP A 255 15.35 24.75 -8.46
CA ASP A 255 15.24 24.55 -9.90
C ASP A 255 16.01 23.29 -10.39
N GLY A 256 16.32 22.36 -9.48
CA GLY A 256 17.02 21.12 -9.81
C GLY A 256 16.10 19.96 -10.24
N PRO A 257 16.69 18.88 -10.75
CA PRO A 257 18.09 18.70 -11.05
C PRO A 257 18.52 19.40 -12.35
N ARG A 258 19.69 20.05 -12.31
CA ARG A 258 20.34 20.71 -13.44
C ARG A 258 21.86 20.71 -13.27
N ARG A 259 22.62 21.11 -14.31
CA ARG A 259 24.07 21.32 -14.16
C ARG A 259 24.35 22.34 -13.03
N LEU A 260 25.15 21.92 -12.05
CA LEU A 260 25.56 22.78 -10.94
C LEU A 260 26.52 23.88 -11.42
N LEU A 261 26.33 25.06 -10.88
CA LEU A 261 27.19 26.23 -11.06
C LEU A 261 28.04 26.46 -9.80
N ASN A 262 29.17 27.14 -9.95
CA ASN A 262 30.04 27.45 -8.82
C ASN A 262 29.35 28.22 -7.67
N LYS A 263 28.29 28.97 -7.97
CA LYS A 263 27.46 29.63 -6.97
C LYS A 263 26.66 28.63 -6.12
N ASP A 264 26.19 27.54 -6.72
CA ASP A 264 25.38 26.52 -6.06
C ASP A 264 26.18 25.77 -5.00
N LEU A 265 27.47 25.50 -5.29
CA LEU A 265 28.41 24.87 -4.35
C LEU A 265 28.67 25.71 -3.10
N ARG A 266 28.24 26.98 -3.07
CA ARG A 266 28.40 27.91 -1.94
C ARG A 266 27.09 28.16 -1.18
N ILE A 267 25.99 27.48 -1.51
CA ILE A 267 24.72 27.60 -0.82
C ILE A 267 24.92 27.16 0.64
N LYS A 268 24.57 28.02 1.59
CA LYS A 268 24.63 27.70 3.01
C LYS A 268 23.44 26.83 3.39
N SER A 269 23.67 25.53 3.43
CA SER A 269 22.70 24.51 3.90
C SER A 269 23.45 23.38 4.57
N PRO A 270 22.95 22.82 5.67
CA PRO A 270 23.60 21.69 6.33
C PRO A 270 23.68 20.45 5.43
N TYR A 271 22.90 20.39 4.36
CA TYR A 271 22.99 19.35 3.33
C TYR A 271 24.12 19.55 2.35
N ASN A 272 24.72 20.74 2.26
CA ASN A 272 25.79 21.02 1.28
C ASN A 272 27.12 20.40 1.71
N THR A 273 27.44 19.23 1.19
CA THR A 273 28.68 18.49 1.47
C THR A 273 29.94 19.09 0.86
N TYR A 274 29.85 20.15 0.07
CA TYR A 274 30.98 20.98 -0.34
C TYR A 274 31.43 21.96 0.76
N MET A 275 30.47 22.34 1.64
CA MET A 275 30.73 23.31 2.71
C MET A 275 31.01 22.64 4.04
N TYR A 276 30.32 21.56 4.37
CA TYR A 276 30.35 20.92 5.67
C TYR A 276 30.97 19.51 5.59
N GLN A 277 31.67 19.11 6.63
CA GLN A 277 32.25 17.76 6.77
C GLN A 277 31.22 16.78 7.32
N GLY A 278 31.42 15.49 7.07
CA GLY A 278 30.56 14.43 7.54
C GLY A 278 29.34 14.21 6.66
N LEU A 279 28.41 13.41 7.15
CA LEU A 279 27.13 13.17 6.52
C LEU A 279 26.21 14.40 6.67
N PRO A 280 25.33 14.66 5.69
CA PRO A 280 24.26 15.64 5.87
C PRO A 280 23.27 15.19 6.95
N PRO A 281 22.35 16.07 7.40
CA PRO A 281 21.40 15.76 8.48
C PRO A 281 20.48 14.57 8.22
N GLY A 282 20.34 14.15 6.97
CA GLY A 282 19.49 13.03 6.58
C GLY A 282 19.60 12.68 5.10
N PRO A 283 18.84 11.66 4.66
CA PRO A 283 18.82 11.22 3.27
C PRO A 283 18.26 12.29 2.34
N ILE A 284 18.62 12.24 1.08
CA ILE A 284 18.26 13.18 0.02
C ILE A 284 17.30 12.57 -1.02
N ASN A 285 17.11 11.27 -0.95
CA ASN A 285 16.19 10.49 -1.79
C ASN A 285 15.96 9.12 -1.15
N SER A 286 15.11 8.31 -1.77
CA SER A 286 14.87 6.91 -1.39
C SER A 286 15.84 6.00 -2.15
N PRO A 287 16.90 5.47 -1.51
CA PRO A 287 17.86 4.61 -2.16
C PRO A 287 17.30 3.21 -2.40
N GLY A 288 17.74 2.57 -3.49
CA GLY A 288 17.50 1.17 -3.74
C GLY A 288 18.34 0.23 -2.87
N GLU A 289 17.98 -1.06 -2.88
CA GLU A 289 18.69 -2.09 -2.11
C GLU A 289 20.19 -2.16 -2.47
N GLN A 290 20.53 -1.94 -3.73
CA GLN A 290 21.90 -1.99 -4.20
C GLN A 290 22.77 -0.88 -3.59
N SER A 291 22.23 0.34 -3.44
CA SER A 291 22.94 1.43 -2.77
C SER A 291 23.03 1.25 -1.25
N LEU A 292 22.02 0.61 -0.63
CA LEU A 292 22.03 0.28 0.79
C LEU A 292 23.04 -0.83 1.13
N THR A 293 23.40 -1.68 0.18
CA THR A 293 24.33 -2.81 0.38
C THR A 293 25.75 -2.53 -0.08
N ALA A 294 25.94 -1.46 -0.87
CA ALA A 294 27.25 -1.06 -1.37
C ALA A 294 28.18 -0.48 -0.31
#